data_7cc04d3a08fea83a1bb7de8187ed4396
#
_entry.id   7cc04d3a08fea83a1bb7de8187ed4396
#
_cell.length_a   1.000
_cell.length_b   1.000
_cell.length_c   1.000
_cell.angle_alpha   90.00
_cell.angle_beta   90.00
_cell.angle_gamma   90.00
#
_symmetry.space_group_name_H-M   'P 1'
#
loop_
_entity.id
_entity.type
_entity.pdbx_description
1 polymer ?
#
loop_
_entity_poly.entity_id
_entity_poly.type
_entity_poly.pdbx_seq_one_letter_code
_entity_poly.pdbx_strand_id
1 'polypeptide(L)'
;GSMLGSNILGTVETVDSVTADTLRAHMKRFYVPERTVFSFSGNFDPDAAVEICKNYFGGMENTGFAIENVGAEYRPCITRVKKDFMQNQLILGFKGIPTGDGKRYVSMLLSSILGAASSSRLFQRLREELGLVYSVDCANVSHMAAGLFIICMGLAEKSEEKAIGETLRIIREFPDSVTERELARAKEQTVVGFVMGLESASAVA
;
A
#
# COMPACT_ATOMS: atom_id res chain seq x y z
N GLY A 1 -20.48 -4.30 -1.33
CA GLY A 1 -19.03 -4.30 -1.30
C GLY A 1 -18.54 -3.68 -0.01
N SER A 2 -17.30 -3.94 0.37
CA SER A 2 -16.68 -3.30 1.52
C SER A 2 -16.24 -1.87 1.18
N MET A 3 -16.09 -1.01 2.18
CA MET A 3 -15.60 0.37 1.98
C MET A 3 -14.18 0.39 1.37
N LEU A 4 -13.36 -0.63 1.60
CA LEU A 4 -12.03 -0.77 0.98
C LEU A 4 -12.08 -0.94 -0.55
N GLY A 5 -13.21 -1.40 -1.10
CA GLY A 5 -13.41 -1.50 -2.55
C GLY A 5 -14.01 -0.26 -3.21
N SER A 6 -14.24 0.80 -2.44
CA SER A 6 -14.79 2.06 -2.95
C SER A 6 -13.68 3.01 -3.37
N ASN A 7 -13.97 3.89 -4.34
CA ASN A 7 -13.04 4.94 -4.71
C ASN A 7 -12.89 5.93 -3.55
N ILE A 8 -11.67 6.10 -3.03
CA ILE A 8 -11.37 7.01 -1.92
C ILE A 8 -11.66 8.48 -2.26
N LEU A 9 -11.58 8.84 -3.52
CA LEU A 9 -11.92 10.20 -4.00
C LEU A 9 -13.43 10.43 -4.15
N GLY A 10 -14.25 9.40 -3.96
CA GLY A 10 -15.68 9.45 -4.18
C GLY A 10 -16.08 9.53 -5.65
N THR A 11 -17.31 9.96 -5.90
CA THR A 11 -17.86 10.26 -7.22
C THR A 11 -18.14 11.76 -7.31
N VAL A 12 -18.42 12.28 -8.51
CA VAL A 12 -18.80 13.69 -8.70
C VAL A 12 -19.98 14.04 -7.79
N GLU A 13 -21.01 13.20 -7.77
CA GLU A 13 -22.21 13.41 -6.98
C GLU A 13 -21.92 13.44 -5.47
N THR A 14 -21.04 12.56 -4.98
CA THR A 14 -20.66 12.54 -3.55
C THR A 14 -19.85 13.77 -3.18
N VAL A 15 -18.94 14.23 -4.05
CA VAL A 15 -18.13 15.43 -3.81
C VAL A 15 -19.00 16.68 -3.84
N ASP A 16 -19.88 16.81 -4.83
CA ASP A 16 -20.80 17.95 -4.96
C ASP A 16 -21.83 18.04 -3.82
N SER A 17 -22.14 16.90 -3.18
CA SER A 17 -23.04 16.86 -2.02
C SER A 17 -22.41 17.31 -0.70
N VAL A 18 -21.07 17.48 -0.66
CA VAL A 18 -20.36 17.87 0.56
C VAL A 18 -20.62 19.35 0.88
N THR A 19 -21.13 19.61 2.08
CA THR A 19 -21.37 20.95 2.60
C THR A 19 -20.49 21.25 3.80
N ALA A 20 -20.40 22.51 4.21
CA ALA A 20 -19.70 22.90 5.44
C ALA A 20 -20.26 22.17 6.68
N ASP A 21 -21.56 21.90 6.72
CA ASP A 21 -22.19 21.23 7.85
C ASP A 21 -21.87 19.73 7.87
N THR A 22 -21.82 19.07 6.69
CA THR A 22 -21.34 17.66 6.61
C THR A 22 -19.90 17.53 7.04
N LEU A 23 -19.03 18.51 6.68
CA LEU A 23 -17.64 18.52 7.13
C LEU A 23 -17.51 18.71 8.64
N ARG A 24 -18.26 19.66 9.23
CA ARG A 24 -18.28 19.88 10.68
C ARG A 24 -18.78 18.65 11.43
N ALA A 25 -19.85 18.02 10.94
CA ALA A 25 -20.38 16.79 11.52
C ALA A 25 -19.35 15.64 11.44
N HIS A 26 -18.64 15.51 10.31
CA HIS A 26 -17.57 14.53 10.16
C HIS A 26 -16.43 14.79 11.15
N MET A 27 -15.96 16.03 11.28
CA MET A 27 -14.92 16.39 12.23
C MET A 27 -15.35 16.08 13.66
N LYS A 28 -16.57 16.49 14.07
CA LYS A 28 -17.08 16.21 15.41
C LYS A 28 -17.15 14.72 15.73
N ARG A 29 -17.43 13.89 14.74
CA ARG A 29 -17.54 12.43 14.92
C ARG A 29 -16.20 11.71 14.93
N PHE A 30 -15.22 12.15 14.13
CA PHE A 30 -14.02 11.37 13.85
C PHE A 30 -12.72 12.00 14.38
N TYR A 31 -12.70 13.32 14.64
CA TYR A 31 -11.55 14.02 15.22
C TYR A 31 -11.75 14.08 16.75
N VAL A 32 -11.54 12.96 17.39
CA VAL A 32 -11.78 12.76 18.83
C VAL A 32 -10.51 12.22 19.50
N PRO A 33 -10.30 12.43 20.82
CA PRO A 33 -9.08 12.03 21.52
C PRO A 33 -8.73 10.57 21.30
N GLU A 34 -9.73 9.67 21.32
CA GLU A 34 -9.56 8.23 21.16
C GLU A 34 -8.97 7.81 19.82
N ARG A 35 -8.96 8.72 18.85
CA ARG A 35 -8.46 8.49 17.49
C ARG A 35 -7.31 9.40 17.09
N THR A 36 -6.84 10.23 18.01
CA THR A 36 -5.82 11.23 17.70
C THR A 36 -4.52 10.86 18.40
N VAL A 37 -3.45 10.77 17.62
CA VAL A 37 -2.09 10.59 18.10
C VAL A 37 -1.26 11.72 17.51
N PHE A 38 -0.50 12.41 18.37
CA PHE A 38 0.49 13.38 17.95
C PHE A 38 1.86 12.75 18.03
N SER A 39 2.59 12.76 16.92
CA SER A 39 3.95 12.25 16.84
C SER A 39 4.88 13.37 16.36
N PHE A 40 5.97 13.56 17.06
CA PHE A 40 6.94 14.62 16.78
C PHE A 40 8.33 14.03 16.61
N SER A 41 9.04 14.46 15.58
CA SER A 41 10.43 14.10 15.36
C SER A 41 11.20 15.31 14.82
N GLY A 42 12.37 15.57 15.38
CA GLY A 42 13.22 16.68 14.99
C GLY A 42 13.86 17.40 16.19
N ASN A 43 14.37 18.59 15.97
CA ASN A 43 14.98 19.42 17.02
C ASN A 43 13.94 20.41 17.57
N PHE A 44 13.29 20.06 18.68
CA PHE A 44 12.29 20.88 19.35
C PHE A 44 12.33 20.65 20.86
N ASP A 45 11.70 21.55 21.63
CA ASP A 45 11.48 21.39 23.07
C ASP A 45 10.25 20.49 23.31
N PRO A 46 10.38 19.29 23.91
CA PRO A 46 9.26 18.38 24.14
C PRO A 46 8.16 18.98 25.03
N ASP A 47 8.52 19.78 26.04
CA ASP A 47 7.54 20.38 26.96
C ASP A 47 6.73 21.46 26.23
N ALA A 48 7.37 22.27 25.40
CA ALA A 48 6.68 23.24 24.54
C ALA A 48 5.73 22.56 23.57
N ALA A 49 6.11 21.43 22.96
CA ALA A 49 5.26 20.68 22.06
C ALA A 49 4.01 20.12 22.79
N VAL A 50 4.18 19.57 23.99
CA VAL A 50 3.08 19.09 24.85
C VAL A 50 2.14 20.25 25.22
N GLU A 51 2.68 21.41 25.60
CA GLU A 51 1.87 22.60 25.93
C GLU A 51 1.04 23.09 24.73
N ILE A 52 1.63 23.12 23.54
CA ILE A 52 0.92 23.46 22.31
C ILE A 52 -0.24 22.46 22.10
N CYS A 53 0.01 21.16 22.20
CA CYS A 53 -1.05 20.16 22.06
C CYS A 53 -2.17 20.35 23.08
N LYS A 54 -1.84 20.59 24.35
CA LYS A 54 -2.84 20.84 25.40
C LYS A 54 -3.67 22.09 25.12
N ASN A 55 -3.04 23.16 24.67
CA ASN A 55 -3.70 24.43 24.41
C ASN A 55 -4.69 24.34 23.25
N TYR A 56 -4.35 23.63 22.17
CA TYR A 56 -5.19 23.53 20.99
C TYR A 56 -6.17 22.35 20.99
N PHE A 57 -5.82 21.26 21.65
CA PHE A 57 -6.58 20.00 21.57
C PHE A 57 -7.07 19.50 22.95
N GLY A 58 -6.62 20.12 24.05
CA GLY A 58 -7.03 19.70 25.38
C GLY A 58 -8.52 19.86 25.70
N GLY A 59 -9.23 20.66 24.90
CA GLY A 59 -10.69 20.81 25.00
C GLY A 59 -11.50 19.80 24.17
N MET A 60 -10.84 18.82 23.52
CA MET A 60 -11.55 17.77 22.78
C MET A 60 -12.24 16.82 23.76
N GLU A 61 -13.54 16.57 23.50
CA GLU A 61 -14.33 15.67 24.32
C GLU A 61 -14.19 14.22 23.86
N ASN A 62 -14.02 13.31 24.83
CA ASN A 62 -14.03 11.87 24.58
C ASN A 62 -15.47 11.42 24.29
N THR A 63 -15.68 10.82 23.13
CA THR A 63 -17.03 10.41 22.67
C THR A 63 -17.31 8.93 22.88
N GLY A 64 -16.33 8.13 23.35
CA GLY A 64 -16.44 6.67 23.44
C GLY A 64 -16.51 6.00 22.08
N PHE A 65 -16.04 6.67 21.02
CA PHE A 65 -16.10 6.15 19.66
C PHE A 65 -15.18 4.93 19.50
N ALA A 66 -15.79 3.77 19.25
CA ALA A 66 -15.07 2.54 18.94
C ALA A 66 -14.96 2.35 17.41
N ILE A 67 -13.77 1.97 16.94
CA ILE A 67 -13.58 1.59 15.54
C ILE A 67 -13.93 0.11 15.42
N GLU A 68 -14.96 -0.19 14.64
CA GLU A 68 -15.19 -1.55 14.18
C GLU A 68 -14.20 -1.86 13.04
N ASN A 69 -13.27 -2.77 13.27
CA ASN A 69 -12.43 -3.33 12.22
C ASN A 69 -13.26 -4.30 11.38
N VAL A 70 -13.98 -3.77 10.40
CA VAL A 70 -14.71 -4.59 9.44
C VAL A 70 -13.71 -5.18 8.46
N GLY A 71 -13.55 -6.50 8.51
CA GLY A 71 -12.74 -7.24 7.54
C GLY A 71 -13.31 -7.09 6.12
N ALA A 72 -12.43 -7.14 5.13
CA ALA A 72 -12.82 -7.22 3.73
C ALA A 72 -12.55 -8.61 3.18
N GLU A 73 -13.51 -9.16 2.45
CA GLU A 73 -13.35 -10.43 1.75
C GLU A 73 -12.69 -10.19 0.39
N TYR A 74 -11.61 -10.94 0.12
CA TYR A 74 -11.00 -10.94 -1.21
C TYR A 74 -11.92 -11.70 -2.19
N ARG A 75 -12.36 -11.00 -3.23
CA ARG A 75 -13.17 -11.58 -4.32
C ARG A 75 -12.48 -11.33 -5.65
N PRO A 76 -12.01 -12.40 -6.33
CA PRO A 76 -11.40 -12.24 -7.64
C PRO A 76 -12.41 -11.67 -8.65
N CYS A 77 -11.94 -10.70 -9.44
CA CYS A 77 -12.73 -10.14 -10.53
C CYS A 77 -11.80 -9.67 -11.65
N ILE A 78 -12.36 -9.45 -12.83
CA ILE A 78 -11.67 -8.81 -13.96
C ILE A 78 -12.41 -7.52 -14.26
N THR A 79 -11.69 -6.40 -14.15
CA THR A 79 -12.22 -5.08 -14.49
C THR A 79 -11.39 -4.48 -15.60
N ARG A 80 -12.04 -3.94 -16.62
CA ARG A 80 -11.39 -3.23 -17.72
C ARG A 80 -11.97 -1.84 -17.84
N VAL A 81 -11.10 -0.83 -17.83
CA VAL A 81 -11.49 0.57 -18.01
C VAL A 81 -10.74 1.10 -19.22
N LYS A 82 -11.48 1.54 -20.25
CA LYS A 82 -10.88 2.15 -21.43
C LYS A 82 -10.63 3.63 -21.16
N LYS A 83 -9.38 4.03 -21.34
CA LYS A 83 -8.95 5.44 -21.27
C LYS A 83 -7.95 5.69 -22.37
N ASP A 84 -7.79 6.95 -22.76
CA ASP A 84 -6.82 7.38 -23.78
C ASP A 84 -5.47 7.63 -23.11
N PHE A 85 -4.69 6.55 -22.94
CA PHE A 85 -3.33 6.59 -22.43
C PHE A 85 -2.35 6.01 -23.41
N MET A 86 -1.10 6.47 -23.36
CA MET A 86 -0.03 5.98 -24.24
C MET A 86 0.34 4.52 -23.98
N GLN A 87 0.03 4.00 -22.79
CA GLN A 87 0.31 2.62 -22.40
C GLN A 87 -0.78 2.07 -21.49
N ASN A 88 -1.01 0.77 -21.58
CA ASN A 88 -1.93 0.09 -20.68
C ASN A 88 -1.31 -0.11 -19.31
N GLN A 89 -2.14 0.06 -18.27
CA GLN A 89 -1.81 -0.26 -16.89
C GLN A 89 -2.52 -1.56 -16.51
N LEU A 90 -1.75 -2.60 -16.28
CA LEU A 90 -2.25 -3.91 -15.85
C LEU A 90 -1.91 -4.14 -14.38
N ILE A 91 -2.91 -4.52 -13.60
CA ILE A 91 -2.74 -4.85 -12.19
C ILE A 91 -3.24 -6.27 -11.95
N LEU A 92 -2.38 -7.15 -11.46
CA LEU A 92 -2.75 -8.46 -10.95
C LEU A 92 -2.83 -8.37 -9.43
N GLY A 93 -3.99 -8.64 -8.86
CA GLY A 93 -4.24 -8.58 -7.43
C GLY A 93 -4.46 -9.97 -6.82
N PHE A 94 -3.77 -10.25 -5.73
CA PHE A 94 -3.86 -11.48 -4.95
C PHE A 94 -4.26 -11.15 -3.52
N LYS A 95 -4.83 -12.12 -2.79
CA LYS A 95 -5.05 -11.98 -1.36
C LYS A 95 -3.70 -11.76 -0.67
N GLY A 96 -3.57 -10.62 0.02
CA GLY A 96 -2.36 -10.22 0.74
C GLY A 96 -2.49 -10.42 2.25
N ILE A 97 -1.54 -9.83 2.98
CA ILE A 97 -1.35 -9.96 4.42
C ILE A 97 -1.82 -8.68 5.12
N PRO A 98 -2.66 -8.76 6.18
CA PRO A 98 -3.04 -7.60 6.99
C PRO A 98 -1.84 -6.99 7.74
N THR A 99 -1.95 -5.71 8.11
CA THR A 99 -0.87 -4.98 8.81
C THR A 99 -0.49 -5.63 10.15
N GLY A 100 -1.45 -6.20 10.89
CA GLY A 100 -1.22 -6.84 12.19
C GLY A 100 -0.63 -8.25 12.14
N ASP A 101 -0.52 -8.86 10.95
CA ASP A 101 -0.01 -10.22 10.81
C ASP A 101 1.53 -10.23 10.76
N GLY A 102 2.17 -11.08 11.58
CA GLY A 102 3.63 -11.24 11.58
C GLY A 102 4.22 -11.68 10.25
N LYS A 103 3.45 -12.32 9.38
CA LYS A 103 3.86 -12.71 8.01
C LYS A 103 4.03 -11.51 7.07
N ARG A 104 3.69 -10.29 7.47
CA ARG A 104 3.93 -9.08 6.68
C ARG A 104 5.38 -8.94 6.21
N TYR A 105 6.35 -9.33 7.05
CA TYR A 105 7.76 -9.29 6.69
C TYR A 105 8.11 -10.33 5.61
N VAL A 106 7.49 -11.50 5.65
CA VAL A 106 7.62 -12.50 4.59
C VAL A 106 7.07 -11.96 3.26
N SER A 107 5.93 -11.28 3.31
CA SER A 107 5.34 -10.64 2.13
C SER A 107 6.20 -9.50 1.56
N MET A 108 6.91 -8.76 2.41
CA MET A 108 7.89 -7.74 1.97
C MET A 108 9.08 -8.38 1.24
N LEU A 109 9.62 -9.47 1.78
CA LEU A 109 10.71 -10.20 1.12
C LEU A 109 10.25 -10.82 -0.20
N LEU A 110 9.04 -11.38 -0.24
CA LEU A 110 8.41 -11.89 -1.47
C LEU A 110 8.32 -10.78 -2.53
N SER A 111 7.82 -9.61 -2.15
CA SER A 111 7.72 -8.45 -3.04
C SER A 111 9.09 -8.05 -3.60
N SER A 112 10.12 -7.97 -2.73
CA SER A 112 11.49 -7.62 -3.12
C SER A 112 12.08 -8.60 -4.14
N ILE A 113 11.93 -9.91 -3.92
CA ILE A 113 12.47 -10.93 -4.83
C ILE A 113 11.69 -10.96 -6.14
N LEU A 114 10.35 -10.80 -6.06
CA LEU A 114 9.47 -11.01 -7.20
C LEU A 114 9.45 -9.81 -8.15
N GLY A 115 9.33 -8.56 -7.65
CA GLY A 115 9.09 -7.43 -8.53
C GLY A 115 9.54 -6.04 -8.08
N ALA A 116 9.84 -5.81 -6.80
CA ALA A 116 10.08 -4.45 -6.29
C ALA A 116 11.50 -3.89 -6.53
N ALA A 117 12.39 -4.63 -7.18
CA ALA A 117 13.75 -4.21 -7.47
C ALA A 117 14.13 -4.48 -8.92
N SER A 118 15.10 -3.73 -9.45
CA SER A 118 15.63 -3.97 -10.81
C SER A 118 16.27 -5.36 -10.97
N SER A 119 16.73 -5.96 -9.90
CA SER A 119 17.25 -7.32 -9.85
C SER A 119 16.21 -8.40 -9.55
N SER A 120 14.92 -8.04 -9.48
CA SER A 120 13.81 -8.94 -9.22
C SER A 120 13.50 -9.82 -10.45
N ARG A 121 12.86 -10.96 -10.19
CA ARG A 121 12.58 -11.95 -11.25
C ARG A 121 11.69 -11.42 -12.35
N LEU A 122 10.60 -10.69 -12.01
CA LEU A 122 9.69 -10.13 -13.00
C LEU A 122 10.36 -9.02 -13.80
N PHE A 123 11.15 -8.16 -13.14
CA PHE A 123 11.87 -7.10 -13.84
C PHE A 123 12.87 -7.69 -14.85
N GLN A 124 13.70 -8.61 -14.41
CA GLN A 124 14.69 -9.26 -15.28
C GLN A 124 14.01 -9.99 -16.45
N ARG A 125 12.98 -10.78 -16.16
CA ARG A 125 12.34 -11.59 -17.22
C ARG A 125 11.47 -10.77 -18.16
N LEU A 126 10.56 -9.93 -17.60
CA LEU A 126 9.57 -9.24 -18.46
C LEU A 126 10.14 -8.00 -19.13
N ARG A 127 11.02 -7.25 -18.46
CA ARG A 127 11.55 -6.01 -18.98
C ARG A 127 12.87 -6.23 -19.71
N GLU A 128 13.88 -6.82 -19.06
CA GLU A 128 15.22 -6.91 -19.62
C GLU A 128 15.33 -8.00 -20.70
N GLU A 129 14.84 -9.21 -20.44
CA GLU A 129 14.99 -10.31 -21.39
C GLU A 129 13.95 -10.28 -22.52
N LEU A 130 12.69 -10.05 -22.20
CA LEU A 130 11.58 -10.18 -23.15
C LEU A 130 11.09 -8.85 -23.71
N GLY A 131 11.40 -7.70 -23.09
CA GLY A 131 10.95 -6.38 -23.53
C GLY A 131 9.42 -6.24 -23.59
N LEU A 132 8.68 -6.95 -22.73
CA LEU A 132 7.21 -6.98 -22.74
C LEU A 132 6.60 -5.81 -21.99
N VAL A 133 7.31 -5.25 -21.00
CA VAL A 133 6.81 -4.20 -20.12
C VAL A 133 7.77 -3.02 -20.07
N TYR A 134 7.24 -1.81 -19.86
CA TYR A 134 8.04 -0.61 -19.59
C TYR A 134 8.41 -0.52 -18.11
N SER A 135 7.48 -0.96 -17.26
CA SER A 135 7.67 -1.03 -15.82
C SER A 135 6.98 -2.26 -15.25
N VAL A 136 7.54 -2.81 -14.20
CA VAL A 136 6.92 -3.83 -13.37
C VAL A 136 7.31 -3.59 -11.93
N ASP A 137 6.34 -3.70 -11.04
CA ASP A 137 6.54 -3.54 -9.60
C ASP A 137 5.62 -4.49 -8.83
N CYS A 138 6.05 -4.89 -7.64
CA CYS A 138 5.25 -5.66 -6.69
C CYS A 138 5.11 -4.90 -5.38
N ALA A 139 3.89 -4.77 -4.90
CA ALA A 139 3.61 -4.07 -3.66
C ALA A 139 2.62 -4.82 -2.76
N ASN A 140 2.76 -4.57 -1.46
CA ASN A 140 1.81 -5.00 -0.45
C ASN A 140 0.92 -3.82 -0.07
N VAL A 141 -0.38 -3.94 -0.28
CA VAL A 141 -1.39 -2.98 0.17
C VAL A 141 -2.05 -3.58 1.39
N SER A 142 -1.58 -3.21 2.58
CA SER A 142 -2.03 -3.78 3.85
C SER A 142 -2.91 -2.79 4.61
N HIS A 143 -4.05 -3.28 5.09
CA HIS A 143 -4.96 -2.60 5.99
C HIS A 143 -5.06 -3.41 7.29
N MET A 144 -5.69 -2.87 8.34
CA MET A 144 -5.78 -3.51 9.65
C MET A 144 -6.33 -4.94 9.61
N ALA A 145 -7.38 -5.19 8.82
CA ALA A 145 -8.07 -6.48 8.75
C ALA A 145 -8.04 -7.15 7.37
N ALA A 146 -7.33 -6.58 6.39
CA ALA A 146 -7.24 -7.12 5.05
C ALA A 146 -5.92 -6.71 4.38
N GLY A 147 -5.54 -7.43 3.32
CA GLY A 147 -4.40 -7.07 2.49
C GLY A 147 -4.56 -7.53 1.06
N LEU A 148 -3.86 -6.85 0.16
CA LEU A 148 -3.65 -7.26 -1.22
C LEU A 148 -2.16 -7.32 -1.50
N PHE A 149 -1.74 -8.34 -2.23
CA PHE A 149 -0.46 -8.36 -2.91
C PHE A 149 -0.73 -8.02 -4.37
N ILE A 150 -0.10 -6.98 -4.89
CA ILE A 150 -0.35 -6.49 -6.24
C ILE A 150 0.92 -6.54 -7.09
N ILE A 151 0.75 -6.85 -8.37
CA ILE A 151 1.79 -6.73 -9.40
C ILE A 151 1.27 -5.73 -10.40
N CYS A 152 1.96 -4.59 -10.52
CA CYS A 152 1.61 -3.51 -11.43
C CYS A 152 2.55 -3.54 -12.64
N MET A 153 2.02 -3.44 -13.84
CA MET A 153 2.79 -3.44 -15.08
C MET A 153 2.31 -2.33 -16.01
N GLY A 154 3.27 -1.56 -16.55
CA GLY A 154 3.03 -0.64 -17.67
C GLY A 154 3.49 -1.30 -18.98
N LEU A 155 2.60 -1.48 -19.95
CA LEU A 155 2.90 -2.25 -21.15
C LEU A 155 2.05 -1.86 -22.37
N ALA A 156 2.43 -2.32 -23.55
CA ALA A 156 1.62 -2.18 -24.75
C ALA A 156 0.55 -3.29 -24.81
N GLU A 157 -0.62 -2.98 -25.38
CA GLU A 157 -1.76 -3.91 -25.50
C GLU A 157 -1.34 -5.29 -26.07
N LYS A 158 -0.55 -5.28 -27.15
CA LYS A 158 -0.05 -6.51 -27.80
C LYS A 158 0.80 -7.41 -26.88
N SER A 159 1.30 -6.91 -25.78
CA SER A 159 2.16 -7.63 -24.84
C SER A 159 1.39 -8.22 -23.63
N GLU A 160 0.12 -7.84 -23.43
CA GLU A 160 -0.65 -8.18 -22.22
C GLU A 160 -0.71 -9.70 -21.98
N GLU A 161 -1.17 -10.46 -22.95
CA GLU A 161 -1.36 -11.90 -22.80
C GLU A 161 -0.06 -12.62 -22.44
N LYS A 162 1.02 -12.27 -23.15
CA LYS A 162 2.33 -12.86 -22.92
C LYS A 162 2.91 -12.46 -21.56
N ALA A 163 2.75 -11.18 -21.17
CA ALA A 163 3.21 -10.70 -19.87
C ALA A 163 2.46 -11.36 -18.70
N ILE A 164 1.14 -11.54 -18.81
CA ILE A 164 0.33 -12.27 -17.84
C ILE A 164 0.81 -13.73 -17.75
N GLY A 165 0.96 -14.41 -18.89
CA GLY A 165 1.39 -15.81 -18.93
C GLY A 165 2.74 -16.03 -18.26
N GLU A 166 3.75 -15.22 -18.59
CA GLU A 166 5.09 -15.29 -17.99
C GLU A 166 5.05 -14.95 -16.50
N THR A 167 4.28 -13.94 -16.09
CA THR A 167 4.10 -13.60 -14.69
C THR A 167 3.53 -14.76 -13.88
N LEU A 168 2.46 -15.38 -14.38
CA LEU A 168 1.83 -16.51 -13.69
C LEU A 168 2.75 -17.74 -13.68
N ARG A 169 3.56 -17.96 -14.71
CA ARG A 169 4.56 -19.01 -14.73
C ARG A 169 5.60 -18.80 -13.61
N ILE A 170 6.16 -17.59 -13.51
CA ILE A 170 7.14 -17.24 -12.48
C ILE A 170 6.55 -17.42 -11.08
N ILE A 171 5.32 -17.00 -10.85
CA ILE A 171 4.65 -17.16 -9.55
C ILE A 171 4.47 -18.64 -9.18
N ARG A 172 4.09 -19.49 -10.13
CA ARG A 172 3.91 -20.93 -9.88
C ARG A 172 5.22 -21.63 -9.55
N GLU A 173 6.31 -21.26 -10.23
CA GLU A 173 7.63 -21.83 -10.03
C GLU A 173 8.34 -21.26 -8.79
N PHE A 174 7.84 -20.14 -8.26
CA PHE A 174 8.50 -19.38 -7.19
C PHE A 174 8.77 -20.20 -5.91
N PRO A 175 7.79 -20.96 -5.35
CA PRO A 175 7.97 -21.67 -4.08
C PRO A 175 9.15 -22.64 -4.10
N ASP A 176 9.37 -23.32 -5.23
CA ASP A 176 10.36 -24.39 -5.37
C ASP A 176 11.72 -23.89 -5.92
N SER A 177 11.80 -22.62 -6.27
CA SER A 177 12.94 -22.06 -7.01
C SER A 177 13.65 -20.89 -6.33
N VAL A 178 13.19 -20.45 -5.15
CA VAL A 178 13.84 -19.36 -4.39
C VAL A 178 15.20 -19.83 -3.91
N THR A 179 16.23 -19.05 -4.22
CA THR A 179 17.60 -19.33 -3.83
C THR A 179 17.98 -18.60 -2.54
N GLU A 180 18.93 -19.18 -1.78
CA GLU A 180 19.50 -18.53 -0.59
C GLU A 180 20.10 -17.14 -0.92
N ARG A 181 20.68 -16.99 -2.11
CA ARG A 181 21.24 -15.71 -2.58
C ARG A 181 20.18 -14.64 -2.76
N GLU A 182 19.03 -14.98 -3.35
CA GLU A 182 17.90 -14.06 -3.52
C GLU A 182 17.33 -13.65 -2.16
N LEU A 183 17.17 -14.63 -1.26
CA LEU A 183 16.67 -14.37 0.08
C LEU A 183 17.61 -13.48 0.90
N ALA A 184 18.92 -13.75 0.86
CA ALA A 184 19.92 -12.94 1.54
C ALA A 184 19.92 -11.49 1.03
N ARG A 185 19.89 -11.30 -0.29
CA ARG A 185 19.81 -9.98 -0.91
C ARG A 185 18.52 -9.23 -0.54
N ALA A 186 17.38 -9.90 -0.55
CA ALA A 186 16.10 -9.28 -0.19
C ALA A 186 16.09 -8.84 1.29
N LYS A 187 16.65 -9.65 2.19
CA LYS A 187 16.82 -9.28 3.60
C LYS A 187 17.70 -8.04 3.75
N GLU A 188 18.85 -8.02 3.10
CA GLU A 188 19.77 -6.89 3.13
C GLU A 188 19.11 -5.61 2.60
N GLN A 189 18.48 -5.66 1.44
CA GLN A 189 17.77 -4.52 0.86
C GLN A 189 16.66 -4.01 1.78
N THR A 190 15.92 -4.91 2.41
CA THR A 190 14.86 -4.52 3.37
C THR A 190 15.42 -3.82 4.58
N VAL A 191 16.50 -4.36 5.17
CA VAL A 191 17.18 -3.75 6.32
C VAL A 191 17.75 -2.38 5.95
N VAL A 192 18.44 -2.28 4.83
CA VAL A 192 18.99 -1.01 4.33
C VAL A 192 17.88 0.03 4.11
N GLY A 193 16.75 -0.40 3.51
CA GLY A 193 15.59 0.48 3.31
C GLY A 193 15.03 1.03 4.63
N PHE A 194 14.95 0.21 5.67
CA PHE A 194 14.55 0.67 7.01
C PHE A 194 15.56 1.64 7.62
N VAL A 195 16.85 1.32 7.56
CA VAL A 195 17.90 2.18 8.12
C VAL A 195 17.91 3.55 7.42
N MET A 196 17.85 3.57 6.10
CA MET A 196 17.77 4.82 5.33
C MET A 196 16.48 5.62 5.64
N GLY A 197 15.38 4.91 5.89
CA GLY A 197 14.13 5.54 6.31
C GLY A 197 14.27 6.31 7.64
N LEU A 198 15.08 5.81 8.57
CA LEU A 198 15.31 6.47 9.87
C LEU A 198 16.10 7.78 9.78
N GLU A 199 16.71 8.10 8.65
CA GLU A 199 17.35 9.40 8.41
C GLU A 199 16.34 10.54 8.18
N SER A 200 15.10 10.18 7.84
CA SER A 200 14.02 11.16 7.64
C SER A 200 13.25 11.41 8.94
N ALA A 201 13.24 12.64 9.42
CA ALA A 201 12.46 13.02 10.60
C ALA A 201 10.96 12.68 10.45
N SER A 202 10.40 12.85 9.25
CA SER A 202 9.00 12.51 8.98
C SER A 202 8.73 10.99 8.95
N ALA A 203 9.73 10.16 8.71
CA ALA A 203 9.57 8.71 8.74
C ALA A 203 9.73 8.15 10.17
N VAL A 204 10.38 8.91 11.07
CA VAL A 204 10.53 8.57 12.48
C VAL A 204 9.33 9.05 13.30
N ALA A 205 8.68 10.13 12.88
CA ALA A 205 7.44 10.63 13.49
C ALA A 205 6.25 9.70 13.20
#